data_b8bd7e3cf4cab87155c1c9f137058913
#
_entry.id   b8bd7e3cf4cab87155c1c9f137058913
#
_cell.length_a   1.000
_cell.length_b   1.000
_cell.length_c   1.000
_cell.angle_alpha   90.00
_cell.angle_beta   90.00
_cell.angle_gamma   90.00
#
_symmetry.space_group_name_H-M   'P 1'
#
loop_
_entity.id
_entity.type
_entity.pdbx_description
1 polymer ?
#
loop_
_entity_poly.entity_id
_entity_poly.type
_entity_poly.pdbx_seq_one_letter_code
_entity_poly.pdbx_strand_id
1 'polypeptide(L)'
;MKILVAVLMFFWATQSPGQVPADTDTPDLSRAQPPAGTTLIHFSRVDAGVYKGSKPRSDTDYRFLQSLHVKYIVDLQVIPLVYWLEKRKAKRYGIVLIPGRMNASPVSPSEEHIETILAILRDKRYHPVYFHCALGRDRTSLIAALYKMYFLGMPPQNALRYLHESGYKDGWVRSGLKRYLERHPTPPPALLSQPQTQ
;
A
#
# COMPACT_ATOMS: atom_id res chain seq x y z
N MET A 1 -26.81 69.72 -36.18
CA MET A 1 -25.56 69.39 -35.51
C MET A 1 -25.81 68.01 -34.85
N LYS A 2 -25.43 66.93 -35.55
CA LYS A 2 -25.65 65.54 -35.12
C LYS A 2 -24.37 65.00 -34.51
N ILE A 3 -24.41 64.69 -33.21
CA ILE A 3 -23.26 64.10 -32.47
C ILE A 3 -23.35 62.56 -32.59
N LEU A 4 -22.35 62.01 -33.25
CA LEU A 4 -22.20 60.58 -33.41
C LEU A 4 -21.44 60.00 -32.17
N VAL A 5 -22.09 59.20 -31.34
CA VAL A 5 -21.46 58.51 -30.20
C VAL A 5 -20.98 57.16 -30.70
N ALA A 6 -19.66 56.99 -30.80
CA ALA A 6 -19.05 55.74 -31.12
C ALA A 6 -18.92 54.91 -29.86
N VAL A 7 -19.64 53.78 -29.78
CA VAL A 7 -19.50 52.79 -28.70
C VAL A 7 -18.36 51.84 -29.06
N LEU A 8 -17.23 51.97 -28.35
CA LEU A 8 -16.10 51.03 -28.44
C LEU A 8 -16.44 49.80 -27.57
N MET A 9 -16.77 48.68 -28.22
CA MET A 9 -16.86 47.37 -27.56
C MET A 9 -15.45 46.81 -27.38
N PHE A 10 -15.01 46.75 -26.12
CA PHE A 10 -13.81 46.01 -25.75
C PHE A 10 -14.15 44.51 -25.73
N PHE A 11 -13.65 43.75 -26.71
CA PHE A 11 -13.60 42.30 -26.67
C PHE A 11 -12.50 41.87 -25.68
N TRP A 12 -12.92 41.41 -24.51
CA TRP A 12 -12.02 40.75 -23.59
C TRP A 12 -11.84 39.29 -24.06
N ALA A 13 -10.71 38.99 -24.67
CA ALA A 13 -10.32 37.62 -24.98
C ALA A 13 -10.00 36.92 -23.67
N THR A 14 -10.87 36.01 -23.23
CA THR A 14 -10.60 35.05 -22.15
C THR A 14 -9.55 34.09 -22.65
N GLN A 15 -8.30 34.31 -22.27
CA GLN A 15 -7.26 33.29 -22.42
C GLN A 15 -7.59 32.11 -21.52
N SER A 16 -7.88 30.96 -22.12
CA SER A 16 -7.95 29.67 -21.40
C SER A 16 -6.61 29.42 -20.72
N PRO A 17 -6.58 29.02 -19.44
CA PRO A 17 -5.34 28.61 -18.79
C PRO A 17 -4.73 27.43 -19.58
N GLY A 18 -3.51 27.67 -20.06
CA GLY A 18 -2.76 26.65 -20.82
C GLY A 18 -2.73 25.33 -20.09
N GLN A 19 -3.17 24.26 -20.76
CA GLN A 19 -2.95 22.90 -20.30
C GLN A 19 -1.44 22.71 -20.18
N VAL A 20 -0.97 22.55 -18.93
CA VAL A 20 0.38 22.05 -18.65
C VAL A 20 0.45 20.67 -19.32
N PRO A 21 1.43 20.42 -20.22
CA PRO A 21 1.58 19.10 -20.81
C PRO A 21 1.77 18.11 -19.67
N ALA A 22 0.94 17.07 -19.61
CA ALA A 22 1.13 15.96 -18.71
C ALA A 22 2.51 15.37 -19.01
N ASP A 23 3.37 15.34 -17.98
CA ASP A 23 4.70 14.74 -18.05
C ASP A 23 4.52 13.26 -18.41
N THR A 24 4.74 12.92 -19.68
CA THR A 24 4.46 11.58 -20.26
C THR A 24 5.51 10.55 -19.88
N ASP A 25 6.50 10.92 -19.06
CA ASP A 25 7.62 10.05 -18.67
C ASP A 25 7.47 9.40 -17.28
N THR A 26 6.37 9.63 -16.57
CA THR A 26 6.13 8.89 -15.30
C THR A 26 5.56 7.52 -15.64
N PRO A 27 6.29 6.41 -15.40
CA PRO A 27 5.77 5.07 -15.67
C PRO A 27 4.42 4.88 -14.96
N ASP A 28 3.40 4.40 -15.66
CA ASP A 28 2.12 4.04 -15.02
C ASP A 28 2.30 2.86 -14.06
N LEU A 29 2.68 3.18 -12.83
CA LEU A 29 2.88 2.20 -11.75
C LEU A 29 1.56 1.58 -11.27
N SER A 30 0.42 2.00 -11.82
CA SER A 30 -0.90 1.46 -11.45
C SER A 30 -1.06 -0.01 -11.85
N ARG A 31 -0.36 -0.44 -12.91
CA ARG A 31 -0.39 -1.79 -13.49
C ARG A 31 0.93 -2.53 -13.35
N ALA A 32 1.83 -2.07 -12.48
CA ALA A 32 3.11 -2.73 -12.29
C ALA A 32 2.93 -4.21 -11.96
N GLN A 33 3.53 -5.07 -12.79
CA GLN A 33 3.56 -6.51 -12.60
C GLN A 33 5.03 -6.96 -12.48
N PRO A 34 5.31 -7.93 -11.61
CA PRO A 34 6.64 -8.48 -11.49
C PRO A 34 7.09 -9.09 -12.83
N PRO A 35 8.29 -8.75 -13.32
CA PRO A 35 8.80 -9.29 -14.57
C PRO A 35 9.09 -10.81 -14.46
N ALA A 36 9.27 -11.47 -15.59
CA ALA A 36 9.72 -12.86 -15.64
C ALA A 36 11.03 -13.03 -14.84
N GLY A 37 11.15 -14.14 -14.11
CA GLY A 37 12.31 -14.43 -13.26
C GLY A 37 12.26 -13.84 -11.86
N THR A 38 11.20 -13.12 -11.48
CA THR A 38 10.95 -12.78 -10.06
C THR A 38 10.36 -13.97 -9.32
N THR A 39 10.58 -13.99 -7.99
CA THR A 39 9.95 -14.97 -7.08
C THR A 39 8.78 -14.38 -6.31
N LEU A 40 8.39 -13.13 -6.62
CA LEU A 40 7.27 -12.44 -5.98
C LEU A 40 5.94 -13.05 -6.43
N ILE A 41 5.21 -13.62 -5.48
CA ILE A 41 3.86 -14.12 -5.69
C ILE A 41 2.85 -13.26 -4.92
N HIS A 42 1.59 -13.24 -5.34
CA HIS A 42 0.53 -12.41 -4.78
C HIS A 42 0.89 -10.91 -4.73
N PHE A 43 1.77 -10.47 -5.64
CA PHE A 43 2.11 -9.06 -5.77
C PHE A 43 0.90 -8.29 -6.27
N SER A 44 0.62 -7.17 -5.63
CA SER A 44 -0.37 -6.20 -6.13
C SER A 44 -0.16 -4.83 -5.50
N ARG A 45 -0.64 -3.80 -6.19
CA ARG A 45 -0.80 -2.47 -5.64
C ARG A 45 -2.07 -2.42 -4.78
N VAL A 46 -1.96 -1.91 -3.56
CA VAL A 46 -3.08 -1.71 -2.62
C VAL A 46 -3.63 -0.30 -2.75
N ASP A 47 -2.72 0.68 -2.84
CA ASP A 47 -3.00 2.11 -2.99
C ASP A 47 -1.83 2.80 -3.72
N ALA A 48 -1.96 4.10 -4.01
CA ALA A 48 -0.86 4.90 -4.55
C ALA A 48 0.37 4.83 -3.62
N GLY A 49 1.46 4.25 -4.14
CA GLY A 49 2.69 4.04 -3.37
C GLY A 49 2.64 2.95 -2.30
N VAL A 50 1.58 2.12 -2.24
CA VAL A 50 1.48 1.00 -1.29
C VAL A 50 1.36 -0.31 -2.06
N TYR A 51 2.35 -1.20 -1.90
CA TYR A 51 2.43 -2.48 -2.59
C TYR A 51 2.49 -3.64 -1.60
N LYS A 52 1.98 -4.80 -1.99
CA LYS A 52 2.01 -6.02 -1.19
C LYS A 52 2.47 -7.23 -1.99
N GLY A 53 2.92 -8.27 -1.30
CA GLY A 53 3.25 -9.54 -1.94
C GLY A 53 3.93 -10.53 -0.99
N SER A 54 4.65 -11.50 -1.58
CA SER A 54 5.48 -12.43 -0.85
C SER A 54 6.83 -11.82 -0.49
N LYS A 55 7.58 -12.48 0.40
CA LYS A 55 8.95 -12.12 0.74
C LYS A 55 9.83 -12.06 -0.51
N PRO A 56 10.57 -10.95 -0.75
CA PRO A 56 11.58 -10.89 -1.79
C PRO A 56 12.74 -11.85 -1.48
N ARG A 57 13.13 -12.67 -2.45
CA ARG A 57 14.18 -13.70 -2.25
C ARG A 57 15.35 -13.54 -3.19
N SER A 58 15.08 -13.17 -4.46
CA SER A 58 16.09 -13.02 -5.50
C SER A 58 16.57 -11.56 -5.63
N ASP A 59 17.68 -11.36 -6.30
CA ASP A 59 18.16 -10.03 -6.66
C ASP A 59 17.21 -9.34 -7.66
N THR A 60 16.57 -10.14 -8.51
CA THR A 60 15.56 -9.64 -9.47
C THR A 60 14.35 -9.07 -8.72
N ASP A 61 13.92 -9.68 -7.60
CA ASP A 61 12.83 -9.15 -6.79
C ASP A 61 13.16 -7.76 -6.23
N TYR A 62 14.37 -7.60 -5.67
CA TYR A 62 14.78 -6.32 -5.10
C TYR A 62 14.97 -5.24 -6.17
N ARG A 63 15.52 -5.60 -7.36
CA ARG A 63 15.63 -4.66 -8.48
C ARG A 63 14.25 -4.24 -8.98
N PHE A 64 13.29 -5.15 -9.02
CA PHE A 64 11.91 -4.80 -9.36
C PHE A 64 11.30 -3.85 -8.33
N LEU A 65 11.49 -4.08 -7.04
CA LEU A 65 11.03 -3.14 -6.00
C LEU A 65 11.72 -1.77 -6.12
N GLN A 66 13.01 -1.73 -6.48
CA GLN A 66 13.72 -0.48 -6.77
C GLN A 66 13.14 0.25 -7.99
N SER A 67 12.74 -0.46 -9.06
CA SER A 67 12.11 0.17 -10.22
C SER A 67 10.75 0.80 -9.91
N LEU A 68 10.09 0.36 -8.82
CA LEU A 68 8.91 0.98 -8.23
C LEU A 68 9.24 2.08 -7.22
N HIS A 69 10.53 2.46 -7.11
CA HIS A 69 11.05 3.42 -6.13
C HIS A 69 10.77 3.06 -4.67
N VAL A 70 10.55 1.77 -4.36
CA VAL A 70 10.31 1.30 -2.99
C VAL A 70 11.54 1.58 -2.12
N LYS A 71 11.34 2.35 -1.05
CA LYS A 71 12.36 2.71 -0.08
C LYS A 71 12.22 1.94 1.23
N TYR A 72 11.03 1.47 1.54
CA TYR A 72 10.70 0.79 2.79
C TYR A 72 9.98 -0.53 2.53
N ILE A 73 10.37 -1.55 3.28
CA ILE A 73 9.69 -2.84 3.32
C ILE A 73 9.22 -3.09 4.75
N VAL A 74 7.94 -3.40 4.94
CA VAL A 74 7.39 -3.85 6.22
C VAL A 74 7.29 -5.37 6.21
N ASP A 75 8.16 -6.03 7.00
CA ASP A 75 8.16 -7.49 7.14
C ASP A 75 7.22 -7.93 8.27
N LEU A 76 6.12 -8.60 7.90
CA LEU A 76 5.13 -9.14 8.84
C LEU A 76 5.56 -10.45 9.50
N GLN A 77 6.75 -10.94 9.26
CA GLN A 77 7.25 -12.18 9.86
C GLN A 77 7.78 -11.93 11.27
N VAL A 78 7.80 -12.98 12.08
CA VAL A 78 8.20 -12.91 13.49
C VAL A 78 9.54 -13.58 13.79
N ILE A 79 10.16 -14.26 12.80
CA ILE A 79 11.38 -15.05 13.01
C ILE A 79 12.61 -14.13 12.95
N PRO A 80 13.33 -13.88 14.06
CA PRO A 80 14.41 -12.90 14.11
C PRO A 80 15.54 -13.15 13.11
N LEU A 81 15.95 -14.41 12.94
CA LEU A 81 17.02 -14.75 11.98
C LEU A 81 16.61 -14.45 10.54
N VAL A 82 15.35 -14.76 10.18
CA VAL A 82 14.80 -14.50 8.84
C VAL A 82 14.78 -12.99 8.57
N TYR A 83 14.32 -12.22 9.54
CA TYR A 83 14.32 -10.75 9.48
C TYR A 83 15.75 -10.18 9.31
N TRP A 84 16.70 -10.67 10.10
CA TRP A 84 18.08 -10.15 10.04
C TRP A 84 18.75 -10.43 8.69
N LEU A 85 18.59 -11.64 8.15
CA LEU A 85 19.11 -11.99 6.82
C LEU A 85 18.49 -11.12 5.73
N GLU A 86 17.19 -10.89 5.80
CA GLU A 86 16.50 -10.03 4.86
C GLU A 86 16.94 -8.57 4.98
N LYS A 87 17.08 -8.05 6.21
CA LYS A 87 17.56 -6.69 6.47
C LYS A 87 18.92 -6.44 5.83
N ARG A 88 19.84 -7.40 5.94
CA ARG A 88 21.15 -7.31 5.28
C ARG A 88 21.03 -7.29 3.76
N LYS A 89 20.12 -8.10 3.21
CA LYS A 89 19.90 -8.14 1.76
C LYS A 89 19.24 -6.86 1.27
N ALA A 90 18.16 -6.40 1.88
CA ALA A 90 17.46 -5.16 1.54
C ALA A 90 18.39 -3.93 1.56
N LYS A 91 19.27 -3.84 2.56
CA LYS A 91 20.25 -2.76 2.68
C LYS A 91 21.17 -2.63 1.45
N ARG A 92 21.52 -3.74 0.77
CA ARG A 92 22.36 -3.71 -0.45
C ARG A 92 21.64 -3.02 -1.63
N TYR A 93 20.31 -2.95 -1.57
CA TYR A 93 19.47 -2.27 -2.57
C TYR A 93 18.97 -0.90 -2.10
N GLY A 94 19.54 -0.36 -1.01
CA GLY A 94 19.11 0.93 -0.46
C GLY A 94 17.72 0.91 0.18
N ILE A 95 17.19 -0.28 0.49
CA ILE A 95 15.85 -0.46 1.06
C ILE A 95 15.95 -0.69 2.57
N VAL A 96 15.15 0.06 3.33
CA VAL A 96 15.02 -0.05 4.78
C VAL A 96 13.96 -1.09 5.13
N LEU A 97 14.34 -2.11 5.93
CA LEU A 97 13.40 -3.12 6.42
C LEU A 97 12.85 -2.71 7.79
N ILE A 98 11.54 -2.66 7.93
CA ILE A 98 10.79 -2.33 9.15
C ILE A 98 10.12 -3.59 9.69
N PRO A 99 10.27 -3.94 10.99
CA PRO A 99 9.65 -5.13 11.57
C PRO A 99 8.16 -4.90 11.88
N GLY A 100 7.26 -5.64 11.24
CA GLY A 100 5.84 -5.65 11.54
C GLY A 100 5.42 -6.72 12.55
N ARG A 101 6.19 -7.81 12.68
CA ARG A 101 6.08 -8.89 13.71
C ARG A 101 4.66 -9.40 14.00
N MET A 102 3.96 -9.79 12.97
CA MET A 102 2.59 -10.27 13.08
C MET A 102 2.51 -11.79 13.08
N ASN A 103 1.90 -12.39 14.10
CA ASN A 103 1.66 -13.84 14.16
C ASN A 103 0.50 -14.24 13.22
N ALA A 104 0.64 -15.43 12.61
CA ALA A 104 -0.46 -16.17 12.00
C ALA A 104 -0.73 -17.39 12.89
N SER A 105 -1.73 -17.31 13.73
CA SER A 105 -2.08 -18.33 14.71
C SER A 105 -3.59 -18.39 14.90
N PRO A 106 -4.13 -19.40 15.59
CA PRO A 106 -5.54 -19.42 15.97
C PRO A 106 -5.95 -18.27 16.88
N VAL A 107 -4.99 -17.66 17.58
CA VAL A 107 -5.21 -16.44 18.37
C VAL A 107 -5.20 -15.23 17.43
N SER A 108 -6.09 -14.28 17.68
CA SER A 108 -6.10 -13.01 16.94
C SER A 108 -4.77 -12.28 17.11
N PRO A 109 -4.27 -11.58 16.06
CA PRO A 109 -3.08 -10.75 16.20
C PRO A 109 -3.28 -9.63 17.19
N SER A 110 -2.17 -9.09 17.72
CA SER A 110 -2.21 -7.91 18.59
C SER A 110 -2.75 -6.70 17.84
N GLU A 111 -3.68 -5.99 18.47
CA GLU A 111 -4.26 -4.75 17.94
C GLU A 111 -3.17 -3.68 17.75
N GLU A 112 -2.32 -3.49 18.74
CA GLU A 112 -1.19 -2.55 18.70
C GLU A 112 -0.26 -2.80 17.50
N HIS A 113 0.05 -4.06 17.19
CA HIS A 113 0.87 -4.38 16.01
C HIS A 113 0.15 -4.06 14.70
N ILE A 114 -1.15 -4.35 14.62
CA ILE A 114 -1.96 -4.00 13.44
C ILE A 114 -2.02 -2.49 13.26
N GLU A 115 -2.28 -1.74 14.32
CA GLU A 115 -2.32 -0.28 14.30
C GLU A 115 -0.98 0.32 13.85
N THR A 116 0.12 -0.16 14.42
CA THR A 116 1.47 0.29 14.05
C THR A 116 1.75 0.04 12.56
N ILE A 117 1.42 -1.15 12.05
CA ILE A 117 1.61 -1.47 10.63
C ILE A 117 0.75 -0.54 9.75
N LEU A 118 -0.53 -0.40 10.08
CA LEU A 118 -1.46 0.43 9.30
C LEU A 118 -1.07 1.91 9.33
N ALA A 119 -0.57 2.41 10.47
CA ALA A 119 -0.04 3.76 10.59
C ALA A 119 1.15 4.00 9.65
N ILE A 120 2.12 3.08 9.62
CA ILE A 120 3.27 3.15 8.68
C ILE A 120 2.78 3.13 7.23
N LEU A 121 1.87 2.24 6.88
CA LEU A 121 1.37 2.12 5.51
C LEU A 121 0.55 3.33 5.05
N ARG A 122 -0.11 4.04 5.97
CA ARG A 122 -0.86 5.27 5.68
C ARG A 122 0.02 6.50 5.54
N ASP A 123 1.15 6.54 6.22
CA ASP A 123 2.04 7.69 6.27
C ASP A 123 2.83 7.85 4.97
N LYS A 124 2.57 8.95 4.24
CA LYS A 124 3.22 9.26 2.96
C LYS A 124 4.75 9.36 3.03
N ARG A 125 5.32 9.62 4.19
CA ARG A 125 6.79 9.65 4.40
C ARG A 125 7.45 8.31 4.12
N TYR A 126 6.70 7.20 4.24
CA TYR A 126 7.18 5.85 3.92
C TYR A 126 6.91 5.43 2.47
N HIS A 127 6.17 6.23 1.68
CA HIS A 127 5.85 5.87 0.30
C HIS A 127 7.00 6.14 -0.68
N PRO A 128 7.21 5.31 -1.71
CA PRO A 128 6.55 4.01 -1.91
C PRO A 128 7.02 2.94 -0.92
N VAL A 129 6.07 2.18 -0.38
CA VAL A 129 6.27 1.12 0.62
C VAL A 129 5.77 -0.23 0.10
N TYR A 130 6.53 -1.28 0.40
CA TYR A 130 6.14 -2.67 0.14
C TYR A 130 5.95 -3.40 1.47
N PHE A 131 4.90 -4.20 1.61
CA PHE A 131 4.73 -5.04 2.80
C PHE A 131 4.46 -6.49 2.42
N HIS A 132 4.97 -7.41 3.23
CA HIS A 132 4.90 -8.82 2.95
C HIS A 132 4.90 -9.69 4.21
N CYS A 133 4.47 -10.95 4.01
CA CYS A 133 4.78 -12.08 4.89
C CYS A 133 5.59 -13.12 4.09
N ALA A 134 5.64 -14.37 4.53
CA ALA A 134 6.39 -15.40 3.79
C ALA A 134 5.87 -15.61 2.35
N LEU A 135 4.56 -15.75 2.19
CA LEU A 135 3.89 -16.08 0.92
C LEU A 135 3.03 -14.94 0.35
N GLY A 136 2.95 -13.79 1.02
CA GLY A 136 2.11 -12.67 0.57
C GLY A 136 0.61 -12.94 0.63
N ARG A 137 0.20 -13.96 1.37
CA ARG A 137 -1.14 -14.53 1.30
C ARG A 137 -1.98 -14.22 2.55
N ASP A 138 -1.62 -14.77 3.70
CA ASP A 138 -2.51 -14.75 4.87
C ASP A 138 -2.42 -13.40 5.62
N ARG A 139 -1.31 -13.11 6.31
CA ARG A 139 -1.08 -11.86 7.06
C ARG A 139 -1.14 -10.63 6.16
N THR A 140 -0.51 -10.73 5.00
CA THR A 140 -0.47 -9.66 4.00
C THR A 140 -1.87 -9.31 3.49
N SER A 141 -2.72 -10.33 3.25
CA SER A 141 -4.09 -10.08 2.79
C SER A 141 -4.97 -9.48 3.88
N LEU A 142 -4.77 -9.86 5.15
CA LEU A 142 -5.48 -9.21 6.26
C LEU A 142 -5.13 -7.71 6.35
N ILE A 143 -3.83 -7.38 6.36
CA ILE A 143 -3.40 -5.97 6.41
C ILE A 143 -3.94 -5.18 5.21
N ALA A 144 -3.90 -5.77 4.01
CA ALA A 144 -4.44 -5.11 2.83
C ALA A 144 -5.97 -4.92 2.89
N ALA A 145 -6.71 -5.89 3.42
CA ALA A 145 -8.16 -5.79 3.62
C ALA A 145 -8.51 -4.67 4.61
N LEU A 146 -7.82 -4.63 5.76
CA LEU A 146 -7.99 -3.58 6.77
C LEU A 146 -7.63 -2.20 6.21
N TYR A 147 -6.52 -2.08 5.48
CA TYR A 147 -6.11 -0.82 4.85
C TYR A 147 -7.19 -0.32 3.88
N LYS A 148 -7.69 -1.20 2.99
CA LYS A 148 -8.75 -0.83 2.05
C LYS A 148 -10.05 -0.45 2.75
N MET A 149 -10.40 -1.15 3.80
CA MET A 149 -11.61 -0.91 4.57
C MET A 149 -11.53 0.42 5.34
N TYR A 150 -10.41 0.68 5.99
CA TYR A 150 -10.24 1.84 6.86
C TYR A 150 -9.91 3.14 6.12
N PHE A 151 -9.20 3.05 5.00
CA PHE A 151 -8.66 4.24 4.33
C PHE A 151 -9.12 4.44 2.88
N LEU A 152 -9.66 3.40 2.24
CA LEU A 152 -10.11 3.46 0.84
C LEU A 152 -11.62 3.24 0.67
N GLY A 153 -12.39 3.24 1.76
CA GLY A 153 -13.84 3.14 1.73
C GLY A 153 -14.39 1.78 1.29
N MET A 154 -13.60 0.69 1.37
CA MET A 154 -14.12 -0.64 1.06
C MET A 154 -15.14 -1.05 2.13
N PRO A 155 -16.38 -1.42 1.74
CA PRO A 155 -17.39 -1.87 2.70
C PRO A 155 -16.94 -3.13 3.45
N PRO A 156 -17.21 -3.24 4.78
CA PRO A 156 -16.79 -4.38 5.61
C PRO A 156 -17.25 -5.74 5.05
N GLN A 157 -18.44 -5.82 4.47
CA GLN A 157 -18.96 -7.05 3.84
C GLN A 157 -18.11 -7.52 2.64
N ASN A 158 -17.33 -6.63 2.01
CA ASN A 158 -16.45 -6.96 0.91
C ASN A 158 -15.06 -7.41 1.40
N ALA A 159 -14.71 -7.12 2.65
CA ALA A 159 -13.37 -7.36 3.18
C ALA A 159 -13.03 -8.86 3.25
N LEU A 160 -13.98 -9.70 3.66
CA LEU A 160 -13.80 -11.16 3.68
C LEU A 160 -13.61 -11.73 2.27
N ARG A 161 -14.41 -11.27 1.29
CA ARG A 161 -14.23 -11.67 -0.10
C ARG A 161 -12.84 -11.26 -0.60
N TYR A 162 -12.44 -10.02 -0.39
CA TYR A 162 -11.12 -9.54 -0.76
C TYR A 162 -9.99 -10.33 -0.09
N LEU A 163 -10.15 -10.72 1.18
CA LEU A 163 -9.20 -11.56 1.89
C LEU A 163 -8.96 -12.87 1.14
N HIS A 164 -10.02 -13.57 0.73
CA HIS A 164 -9.93 -14.82 -0.02
C HIS A 164 -9.37 -14.64 -1.43
N GLU A 165 -9.85 -13.65 -2.17
CA GLU A 165 -9.35 -13.30 -3.52
C GLU A 165 -7.86 -12.94 -3.49
N SER A 166 -7.37 -12.37 -2.40
CA SER A 166 -5.96 -12.05 -2.18
C SER A 166 -5.09 -13.26 -1.79
N GLY A 167 -5.65 -14.46 -1.77
CA GLY A 167 -4.94 -15.72 -1.56
C GLY A 167 -5.03 -16.29 -0.15
N TYR A 168 -5.79 -15.68 0.78
CA TYR A 168 -6.06 -16.29 2.09
C TYR A 168 -6.79 -17.61 1.91
N LYS A 169 -6.38 -18.61 2.70
CA LYS A 169 -7.07 -19.91 2.77
C LYS A 169 -7.53 -20.16 4.19
N ASP A 170 -8.78 -20.54 4.33
CA ASP A 170 -9.33 -20.96 5.61
C ASP A 170 -8.51 -22.11 6.22
N GLY A 171 -8.49 -22.18 7.53
CA GLY A 171 -7.80 -23.21 8.29
C GLY A 171 -7.60 -22.79 9.73
N TRP A 172 -7.55 -23.77 10.63
CA TRP A 172 -7.44 -23.54 12.07
C TRP A 172 -6.27 -22.61 12.45
N VAL A 173 -5.08 -22.85 11.88
CA VAL A 173 -3.87 -22.04 12.18
C VAL A 173 -4.04 -20.56 11.83
N ARG A 174 -4.90 -20.24 10.89
CA ARG A 174 -5.12 -18.87 10.39
C ARG A 174 -6.44 -18.25 10.84
N SER A 175 -7.25 -18.98 11.59
CA SER A 175 -8.58 -18.54 12.03
C SER A 175 -8.57 -17.23 12.83
N GLY A 176 -7.47 -16.97 13.57
CA GLY A 176 -7.29 -15.70 14.29
C GLY A 176 -7.28 -14.48 13.39
N LEU A 177 -6.69 -14.58 12.18
CA LEU A 177 -6.64 -13.48 11.21
C LEU A 177 -8.04 -13.12 10.70
N LYS A 178 -8.83 -14.14 10.30
CA LYS A 178 -10.21 -13.95 9.85
C LYS A 178 -11.08 -13.36 10.95
N ARG A 179 -10.99 -13.94 12.15
CA ARG A 179 -11.73 -13.45 13.33
C ARG A 179 -11.39 -12.01 13.68
N TYR A 180 -10.12 -11.61 13.52
CA TYR A 180 -9.74 -10.22 13.71
C TYR A 180 -10.48 -9.30 12.74
N LEU A 181 -10.47 -9.62 11.45
CA LEU A 181 -11.16 -8.83 10.43
C LEU A 181 -12.67 -8.70 10.72
N GLU A 182 -13.31 -9.80 11.10
CA GLU A 182 -14.75 -9.84 11.40
C GLU A 182 -15.14 -8.97 12.61
N ARG A 183 -14.24 -8.86 13.61
CA ARG A 183 -14.49 -8.11 14.85
C ARG A 183 -14.13 -6.63 14.75
N HIS A 184 -13.38 -6.22 13.73
CA HIS A 184 -12.90 -4.84 13.58
C HIS A 184 -13.38 -4.23 12.25
N PRO A 185 -14.70 -4.02 12.09
CA PRO A 185 -15.26 -3.46 10.85
C PRO A 185 -14.97 -1.96 10.68
N THR A 186 -14.55 -1.29 11.75
CA THR A 186 -14.20 0.14 11.79
C THR A 186 -12.78 0.34 12.28
N PRO A 187 -12.10 1.42 11.84
CA PRO A 187 -10.76 1.70 12.30
C PRO A 187 -10.73 2.03 13.80
N PRO A 188 -9.71 1.56 14.54
CA PRO A 188 -9.48 1.99 15.91
C PRO A 188 -9.30 3.51 16.01
N PRO A 189 -9.74 4.15 17.11
CA PRO A 189 -9.61 5.60 17.30
C PRO A 189 -8.18 6.12 17.14
N ALA A 190 -7.19 5.35 17.57
CA ALA A 190 -5.77 5.70 17.46
C ALA A 190 -5.32 5.92 16.01
N LEU A 191 -5.89 5.21 15.04
CA LEU A 191 -5.58 5.40 13.61
C LEU A 191 -6.27 6.64 13.02
N LEU A 192 -7.37 7.09 13.60
CA LEU A 192 -8.12 8.27 13.13
C LEU A 192 -7.49 9.58 13.63
N SER A 193 -6.87 9.57 14.82
CA SER A 193 -6.28 10.74 15.47
C SER A 193 -4.90 11.12 14.90
N GLN A 194 -4.27 10.30 14.09
CA GLN A 194 -2.97 10.61 13.52
C GLN A 194 -3.12 11.62 12.37
N PRO A 195 -2.38 12.76 12.41
CA PRO A 195 -2.44 13.73 11.33
C PRO A 195 -1.98 13.10 10.02
N GLN A 196 -2.76 13.30 8.96
CA GLN A 196 -2.31 12.94 7.61
C GLN A 196 -1.25 13.97 7.22
N THR A 197 0.01 13.59 7.23
CA THR A 197 1.06 14.39 6.60
C THR A 197 0.81 14.38 5.10
N GLN A 198 0.43 15.55 4.60
CA GLN A 198 0.23 15.84 3.16
C GLN A 198 1.55 15.73 2.40
#